data_d3054971b06510f14bcc35d835363be7
#
_entry.id   d3054971b06510f14bcc35d835363be7
#
_cell.length_a   1.000
_cell.length_b   1.000
_cell.length_c   1.000
_cell.angle_alpha   90.00
_cell.angle_beta   90.00
_cell.angle_gamma   90.00
#
_symmetry.space_group_name_H-M   'P 1'
#
loop_
_entity.id
_entity.type
_entity.pdbx_description
1 polymer ?
#
loop_
_entity_poly.entity_id
_entity_poly.type
_entity_poly.pdbx_seq_one_letter_code
_entity_poly.pdbx_strand_id
1 'polypeptide(L)'
;NHQAITAFFVDLNSPGITVRPLHTMHDVDEFCEVYFDDVVVSADRMLGKPGDGWQLAMDLLPYERSTCFWQRIAYLYSRFDALIAEVSDQGASVDDEMGETYLALHTLRCRSAATQKRLADGHRLGPDTSIDKVLLATAEQRLYDTAHDLLSGGIELEDSPWRTEYLYSRAATIYGGTAEVQRNIIARRLLDLGKE
;
A
#
# COMPACT_ATOMS: atom_id res chain seq x y z
N ASN A 1 1.21 19.14 20.09
CA ASN A 1 2.55 19.67 19.88
C ASN A 1 3.48 18.52 19.45
N HIS A 2 3.82 18.44 18.14
CA HIS A 2 4.57 17.33 17.57
C HIS A 2 6.07 17.32 17.97
N GLN A 3 6.56 18.36 18.62
CA GLN A 3 7.95 18.51 19.08
C GLN A 3 8.33 17.56 20.24
N ALA A 4 7.38 16.83 20.80
CA ALA A 4 7.65 15.84 21.85
C ALA A 4 7.95 14.42 21.31
N ILE A 5 7.87 14.20 20.00
CA ILE A 5 8.08 12.89 19.39
C ILE A 5 9.54 12.75 18.97
N THR A 6 10.19 11.70 19.47
CA THR A 6 11.57 11.36 19.12
C THR A 6 11.61 9.96 18.52
N ALA A 7 12.39 9.76 17.47
CA ALA A 7 12.52 8.48 16.79
C ALA A 7 13.77 7.73 17.22
N PHE A 8 13.67 6.41 17.34
CA PHE A 8 14.77 5.51 17.71
C PHE A 8 14.80 4.28 16.80
N PHE A 9 15.99 3.78 16.51
CA PHE A 9 16.16 2.41 16.05
C PHE A 9 16.19 1.48 17.25
N VAL A 10 15.28 0.49 17.25
CA VAL A 10 15.20 -0.50 18.33
C VAL A 10 15.32 -1.90 17.72
N ASP A 11 16.18 -2.74 18.30
CA ASP A 11 16.26 -4.14 17.93
C ASP A 11 15.05 -4.87 18.51
N LEU A 12 14.29 -5.57 17.69
CA LEU A 12 13.10 -6.33 18.12
C LEU A 12 13.43 -7.48 19.07
N ASN A 13 14.70 -7.92 19.13
CA ASN A 13 15.16 -8.92 20.10
C ASN A 13 15.59 -8.31 21.45
N SER A 14 15.40 -7.00 21.64
CA SER A 14 15.73 -6.34 22.91
C SER A 14 14.87 -6.89 24.05
N PRO A 15 15.43 -7.03 25.26
CA PRO A 15 14.65 -7.39 26.44
C PRO A 15 13.47 -6.43 26.65
N GLY A 16 12.31 -6.99 26.97
CA GLY A 16 11.07 -6.23 27.16
C GLY A 16 10.26 -6.02 25.88
N ILE A 17 10.72 -6.50 24.71
CA ILE A 17 9.93 -6.50 23.48
C ILE A 17 9.28 -7.86 23.26
N THR A 18 7.97 -7.86 23.02
CA THR A 18 7.22 -9.06 22.64
C THR A 18 6.50 -8.78 21.33
N VAL A 19 6.72 -9.62 20.32
CA VAL A 19 6.04 -9.56 19.02
C VAL A 19 5.05 -10.72 18.94
N ARG A 20 3.79 -10.43 18.64
CA ARG A 20 2.72 -11.43 18.46
C ARG A 20 2.15 -11.31 17.07
N PRO A 21 2.25 -12.35 16.22
CA PRO A 21 1.62 -12.35 14.90
C PRO A 21 0.11 -12.19 15.02
N LEU A 22 -0.47 -11.47 14.05
CA LEU A 22 -1.92 -11.36 13.86
C LEU A 22 -2.31 -12.22 12.65
N HIS A 23 -3.12 -13.23 12.91
CA HIS A 23 -3.67 -14.06 11.85
C HIS A 23 -4.72 -13.26 11.06
N THR A 24 -4.50 -13.12 9.77
CA THR A 24 -5.37 -12.33 8.88
C THR A 24 -6.35 -13.21 8.14
N MET A 25 -7.39 -12.63 7.53
CA MET A 25 -8.42 -13.41 6.83
C MET A 25 -7.94 -14.09 5.54
N HIS A 26 -6.72 -13.78 5.06
CA HIS A 26 -6.08 -14.46 3.93
C HIS A 26 -5.05 -15.52 4.37
N ASP A 27 -5.13 -15.93 5.64
CA ASP A 27 -4.35 -17.01 6.26
C ASP A 27 -2.82 -16.77 6.29
N VAL A 28 -2.39 -15.50 6.36
CA VAL A 28 -0.98 -15.10 6.46
C VAL A 28 -0.76 -14.18 7.65
N ASP A 29 0.35 -14.37 8.36
CA ASP A 29 0.76 -13.59 9.52
C ASP A 29 1.67 -12.42 9.10
N GLU A 30 1.14 -11.48 8.30
CA GLU A 30 1.89 -10.29 7.84
C GLU A 30 1.88 -9.13 8.83
N PHE A 31 0.93 -9.11 9.74
CA PHE A 31 0.80 -8.08 10.76
C PHE A 31 1.12 -8.63 12.13
N CYS A 32 1.52 -7.75 13.04
CA CYS A 32 1.82 -8.14 14.41
C CYS A 32 1.43 -7.05 15.40
N GLU A 33 1.19 -7.46 16.63
CA GLU A 33 1.20 -6.59 17.79
C GLU A 33 2.61 -6.57 18.38
N VAL A 34 3.10 -5.39 18.72
CA VAL A 34 4.41 -5.22 19.37
C VAL A 34 4.20 -4.57 20.73
N TYR A 35 4.63 -5.27 21.78
CA TYR A 35 4.56 -4.79 23.15
C TYR A 35 5.93 -4.35 23.62
N PHE A 36 5.99 -3.23 24.33
CA PHE A 36 7.19 -2.67 24.93
C PHE A 36 6.97 -2.58 26.45
N ASP A 37 7.77 -3.32 27.19
CA ASP A 37 7.72 -3.37 28.65
C ASP A 37 9.11 -3.02 29.20
N ASP A 38 9.26 -1.84 29.76
CA ASP A 38 10.51 -1.29 30.31
C ASP A 38 11.73 -1.43 29.39
N VAL A 39 11.53 -1.24 28.09
CA VAL A 39 12.59 -1.37 27.08
C VAL A 39 13.59 -0.22 27.21
N VAL A 40 14.87 -0.56 27.45
CA VAL A 40 15.95 0.41 27.51
C VAL A 40 16.60 0.56 26.14
N VAL A 41 16.57 1.79 25.61
CA VAL A 41 17.18 2.14 24.32
C VAL A 41 18.32 3.11 24.56
N SER A 42 19.52 2.80 24.05
CA SER A 42 20.68 3.66 24.16
C SER A 42 20.51 4.95 23.35
N ALA A 43 21.05 6.07 23.84
CA ALA A 43 20.92 7.38 23.19
C ALA A 43 21.57 7.47 21.81
N ASP A 44 22.55 6.63 21.52
CA ASP A 44 23.20 6.52 20.19
C ASP A 44 22.29 5.86 19.13
N ARG A 45 21.18 5.25 19.54
CA ARG A 45 20.14 4.72 18.64
C ARG A 45 19.09 5.75 18.27
N MET A 46 19.17 6.97 18.76
CA MET A 46 18.26 8.05 18.40
C MET A 46 18.50 8.53 16.97
N LEU A 47 17.41 8.73 16.24
CA LEU A 47 17.42 9.32 14.91
C LEU A 47 17.18 10.83 14.98
N GLY A 48 18.14 11.61 14.49
CA GLY A 48 18.09 13.07 14.58
C GLY A 48 18.31 13.59 16.00
N LYS A 49 17.58 14.62 16.37
CA LYS A 49 17.62 15.24 17.70
C LYS A 49 16.32 14.96 18.45
N PRO A 50 16.31 15.14 19.78
CA PRO A 50 15.05 15.09 20.54
C PRO A 50 14.01 16.04 19.92
N GLY A 51 12.82 15.50 19.61
CA GLY A 51 11.73 16.24 19.01
C GLY A 51 11.64 16.18 17.48
N ASP A 52 12.63 15.63 16.78
CA ASP A 52 12.64 15.55 15.31
C ASP A 52 11.77 14.39 14.75
N GLY A 53 11.28 13.49 15.59
CA GLY A 53 10.63 12.24 15.15
C GLY A 53 9.43 12.44 14.25
N TRP A 54 8.60 13.46 14.49
CA TRP A 54 7.48 13.77 13.62
C TRP A 54 7.93 14.21 12.22
N GLN A 55 8.95 15.06 12.14
CA GLN A 55 9.47 15.52 10.85
C GLN A 55 10.09 14.37 10.05
N LEU A 56 10.85 13.51 10.71
CA LEU A 56 11.43 12.31 10.10
C LEU A 56 10.34 11.38 9.54
N ALA A 57 9.25 11.17 10.28
CA ALA A 57 8.12 10.39 9.80
C ALA A 57 7.46 11.05 8.57
N MET A 58 7.25 12.37 8.59
CA MET A 58 6.64 13.11 7.48
C MET A 58 7.54 13.12 6.23
N ASP A 59 8.86 13.09 6.39
CA ASP A 59 9.79 12.99 5.29
C ASP A 59 9.83 11.57 4.67
N LEU A 60 9.59 10.52 5.46
CA LEU A 60 9.58 9.12 5.01
C LEU A 60 8.30 8.73 4.28
N LEU A 61 7.13 9.12 4.81
CA LEU A 61 5.82 8.67 4.30
C LEU A 61 5.57 8.90 2.80
N PRO A 62 6.01 10.00 2.16
CA PRO A 62 5.84 10.18 0.72
C PRO A 62 6.59 9.12 -0.11
N TYR A 63 7.74 8.67 0.34
CA TYR A 63 8.52 7.63 -0.35
C TYR A 63 7.86 6.26 -0.19
N GLU A 64 7.39 5.93 1.00
CA GLU A 64 6.62 4.71 1.25
C GLU A 64 5.38 4.64 0.35
N ARG A 65 4.67 5.76 0.15
CA ARG A 65 3.45 5.83 -0.66
C ARG A 65 3.67 5.85 -2.17
N SER A 66 4.90 5.80 -2.64
CA SER A 66 5.21 5.89 -4.08
C SER A 66 6.24 4.86 -4.54
N THR A 67 7.46 4.88 -4.01
CA THR A 67 8.56 4.05 -4.52
C THR A 67 8.38 2.57 -4.18
N CYS A 68 7.79 2.25 -3.00
CA CYS A 68 7.51 0.88 -2.59
C CYS A 68 6.41 0.21 -3.44
N PHE A 69 5.62 0.99 -4.17
CA PHE A 69 4.51 0.46 -4.96
C PHE A 69 4.92 -0.15 -6.30
N TRP A 70 6.15 0.04 -6.77
CA TRP A 70 6.57 -0.47 -8.08
C TRP A 70 6.56 -1.97 -8.17
N GLN A 71 7.06 -2.61 -7.13
CA GLN A 71 6.98 -4.05 -7.02
C GLN A 71 5.51 -4.50 -7.08
N ARG A 72 4.63 -3.82 -6.34
CA ARG A 72 3.21 -4.17 -6.34
C ARG A 72 2.56 -3.92 -7.69
N ILE A 73 2.88 -2.84 -8.39
CA ILE A 73 2.39 -2.56 -9.74
C ILE A 73 2.82 -3.64 -10.72
N ALA A 74 4.10 -4.04 -10.72
CA ALA A 74 4.60 -5.12 -11.57
C ALA A 74 3.89 -6.45 -11.27
N TYR A 75 3.69 -6.75 -10.00
CA TYR A 75 2.95 -7.92 -9.57
C TYR A 75 1.49 -7.90 -10.08
N LEU A 76 0.77 -6.77 -9.94
CA LEU A 76 -0.60 -6.65 -10.43
C LEU A 76 -0.71 -6.84 -11.95
N TYR A 77 0.27 -6.37 -12.73
CA TYR A 77 0.32 -6.66 -14.16
C TYR A 77 0.51 -8.15 -14.44
N SER A 78 1.41 -8.82 -13.72
CA SER A 78 1.58 -10.28 -13.85
C SER A 78 0.29 -11.05 -13.50
N ARG A 79 -0.45 -10.58 -12.48
CA ARG A 79 -1.75 -11.18 -12.13
C ARG A 79 -2.81 -10.91 -13.19
N PHE A 80 -2.80 -9.72 -13.78
CA PHE A 80 -3.71 -9.39 -14.89
C PHE A 80 -3.45 -10.25 -16.13
N ASP A 81 -2.18 -10.47 -16.49
CA ASP A 81 -1.80 -11.37 -17.59
C ASP A 81 -2.26 -12.82 -17.30
N ALA A 82 -2.13 -13.28 -16.06
CA ALA A 82 -2.64 -14.58 -15.63
C ALA A 82 -4.16 -14.65 -15.73
N LEU A 83 -4.90 -13.60 -15.35
CA LEU A 83 -6.35 -13.54 -15.48
C LEU A 83 -6.78 -13.67 -16.96
N ILE A 84 -6.10 -12.94 -17.87
CA ILE A 84 -6.38 -13.03 -19.31
C ILE A 84 -6.22 -14.48 -19.80
N ALA A 85 -5.15 -15.15 -19.40
CA ALA A 85 -4.88 -16.54 -19.80
C ALA A 85 -5.98 -17.49 -19.29
N GLU A 86 -6.33 -17.41 -18.00
CA GLU A 86 -7.35 -18.28 -17.39
C GLU A 86 -8.75 -18.06 -17.99
N VAL A 87 -9.15 -16.79 -18.22
CA VAL A 87 -10.44 -16.47 -18.85
C VAL A 87 -10.48 -16.98 -20.30
N SER A 88 -9.37 -16.85 -21.05
CA SER A 88 -9.26 -17.35 -22.43
C SER A 88 -9.34 -18.87 -22.48
N ASP A 89 -8.72 -19.59 -21.55
CA ASP A 89 -8.76 -21.05 -21.47
C ASP A 89 -10.17 -21.57 -21.14
N GLN A 90 -10.98 -20.79 -20.42
CA GLN A 90 -12.40 -21.08 -20.17
C GLN A 90 -13.31 -20.76 -21.37
N GLY A 91 -12.75 -20.26 -22.48
CA GLY A 91 -13.49 -19.90 -23.68
C GLY A 91 -14.36 -18.63 -23.54
N ALA A 92 -14.14 -17.85 -22.48
CA ALA A 92 -14.80 -16.57 -22.30
C ALA A 92 -14.09 -15.48 -23.13
N SER A 93 -14.84 -14.50 -23.59
CA SER A 93 -14.26 -13.34 -24.29
C SER A 93 -13.76 -12.29 -23.29
N VAL A 94 -12.68 -11.62 -23.65
CA VAL A 94 -12.25 -10.39 -22.97
C VAL A 94 -13.36 -9.34 -23.21
N ASP A 95 -13.90 -8.81 -22.13
CA ASP A 95 -15.02 -7.90 -22.12
C ASP A 95 -14.64 -6.47 -21.66
N ASP A 96 -15.65 -5.62 -21.49
CA ASP A 96 -15.47 -4.24 -21.05
C ASP A 96 -14.85 -4.16 -19.64
N GLU A 97 -15.14 -5.10 -18.76
CA GLU A 97 -14.58 -5.15 -17.39
C GLU A 97 -13.06 -5.37 -17.37
N MET A 98 -12.58 -6.27 -18.23
CA MET A 98 -11.14 -6.47 -18.45
C MET A 98 -10.48 -5.21 -18.99
N GLY A 99 -11.17 -4.53 -19.95
CA GLY A 99 -10.71 -3.26 -20.51
C GLY A 99 -10.59 -2.15 -19.45
N GLU A 100 -11.59 -2.02 -18.60
CA GLU A 100 -11.58 -1.05 -17.50
C GLU A 100 -10.52 -1.37 -16.44
N THR A 101 -10.30 -2.65 -16.14
CA THR A 101 -9.24 -3.08 -15.22
C THR A 101 -7.86 -2.77 -15.79
N TYR A 102 -7.65 -3.03 -17.09
CA TYR A 102 -6.42 -2.61 -17.76
C TYR A 102 -6.20 -1.11 -17.68
N LEU A 103 -7.24 -0.29 -17.94
CA LEU A 103 -7.15 1.17 -17.85
C LEU A 103 -6.81 1.66 -16.45
N ALA A 104 -7.34 1.03 -15.40
CA ALA A 104 -6.99 1.35 -14.02
C ALA A 104 -5.52 1.06 -13.72
N LEU A 105 -5.02 -0.12 -14.11
CA LEU A 105 -3.62 -0.50 -13.97
C LEU A 105 -2.69 0.40 -14.79
N HIS A 106 -3.09 0.73 -16.02
CA HIS A 106 -2.31 1.60 -16.90
C HIS A 106 -2.21 3.04 -16.36
N THR A 107 -3.32 3.58 -15.86
CA THR A 107 -3.36 4.89 -15.21
C THR A 107 -2.43 4.94 -14.00
N LEU A 108 -2.49 3.92 -13.15
CA LEU A 108 -1.59 3.77 -12.01
C LEU A 108 -0.12 3.74 -12.45
N ARG A 109 0.21 2.95 -13.47
CA ARG A 109 1.58 2.84 -14.01
C ARG A 109 2.09 4.17 -14.55
N CYS A 110 1.29 4.86 -15.36
CA CYS A 110 1.64 6.15 -15.93
C CYS A 110 1.88 7.20 -14.82
N ARG A 111 0.99 7.25 -13.84
CA ARG A 111 1.12 8.15 -12.70
C ARG A 111 2.38 7.85 -11.88
N SER A 112 2.62 6.59 -11.56
CA SER A 112 3.80 6.15 -10.82
C SER A 112 5.10 6.48 -11.57
N ALA A 113 5.15 6.27 -12.90
CA ALA A 113 6.29 6.65 -13.71
C ALA A 113 6.57 8.16 -13.68
N ALA A 114 5.51 8.99 -13.69
CA ALA A 114 5.65 10.45 -13.56
C ALA A 114 6.20 10.86 -12.20
N THR A 115 5.74 10.23 -11.12
CA THR A 115 6.25 10.46 -9.75
C THR A 115 7.75 10.13 -9.67
N GLN A 116 8.17 9.05 -10.32
CA GLN A 116 9.57 8.64 -10.34
C GLN A 116 10.47 9.54 -11.15
N LYS A 117 9.99 9.97 -12.31
CA LYS A 117 10.72 10.94 -13.10
C LYS A 117 10.99 12.20 -12.28
N ARG A 118 10.00 12.71 -11.57
CA ARG A 118 10.19 13.86 -10.65
C ARG A 118 11.24 13.59 -9.59
N LEU A 119 11.22 12.39 -8.99
CA LEU A 119 12.24 12.00 -8.01
C LEU A 119 13.64 11.94 -8.65
N ALA A 120 13.76 11.36 -9.83
CA ALA A 120 15.02 11.29 -10.58
C ALA A 120 15.55 12.69 -10.97
N ASP A 121 14.65 13.63 -11.25
CA ASP A 121 14.97 15.04 -11.53
C ASP A 121 15.31 15.83 -10.22
N GLY A 122 15.41 15.16 -9.08
CA GLY A 122 15.81 15.74 -7.79
C GLY A 122 14.69 16.45 -7.02
N HIS A 123 13.44 16.30 -7.44
CA HIS A 123 12.31 16.86 -6.70
C HIS A 123 12.02 16.03 -5.44
N ARG A 124 11.70 16.70 -4.34
CA ARG A 124 11.17 16.02 -3.15
C ARG A 124 9.75 15.53 -3.40
N LEU A 125 9.46 14.33 -2.92
CA LEU A 125 8.10 13.82 -2.89
C LEU A 125 7.27 14.52 -1.81
N GLY A 126 5.99 14.68 -2.07
CA GLY A 126 5.10 15.44 -1.19
C GLY A 126 3.67 14.86 -1.17
N PRO A 127 2.68 15.70 -0.85
CA PRO A 127 1.28 15.29 -0.72
C PRO A 127 0.68 14.64 -1.98
N ASP A 128 1.25 14.90 -3.14
CA ASP A 128 0.84 14.35 -4.42
C ASP A 128 1.03 12.81 -4.53
N THR A 129 1.90 12.22 -3.71
CA THR A 129 2.02 10.75 -3.59
C THR A 129 0.77 10.09 -2.99
N SER A 130 -0.10 10.87 -2.33
CA SER A 130 -1.42 10.39 -1.91
C SER A 130 -2.31 9.98 -3.09
N ILE A 131 -2.11 10.58 -4.28
CA ILE A 131 -2.80 10.18 -5.51
C ILE A 131 -2.35 8.77 -5.92
N ASP A 132 -1.04 8.51 -5.90
CA ASP A 132 -0.46 7.21 -6.24
C ASP A 132 -1.05 6.10 -5.36
N LYS A 133 -1.19 6.37 -4.05
CA LYS A 133 -1.78 5.43 -3.09
C LYS A 133 -3.28 5.15 -3.35
N VAL A 134 -4.06 6.16 -3.66
CA VAL A 134 -5.49 5.99 -3.99
C VAL A 134 -5.65 5.18 -5.27
N LEU A 135 -4.85 5.48 -6.30
CA LEU A 135 -4.91 4.74 -7.57
C LEU A 135 -4.47 3.28 -7.41
N LEU A 136 -3.43 3.02 -6.59
CA LEU A 136 -3.00 1.65 -6.31
C LEU A 136 -4.13 0.83 -5.68
N ALA A 137 -4.72 1.35 -4.59
CA ALA A 137 -5.79 0.64 -3.89
C ALA A 137 -6.99 0.36 -4.81
N THR A 138 -7.35 1.33 -5.64
CA THR A 138 -8.46 1.19 -6.59
C THR A 138 -8.15 0.15 -7.67
N ALA A 139 -6.97 0.20 -8.28
CA ALA A 139 -6.59 -0.74 -9.34
C ALA A 139 -6.43 -2.17 -8.82
N GLU A 140 -5.87 -2.31 -7.63
CA GLU A 140 -5.71 -3.62 -6.98
C GLU A 140 -7.05 -4.28 -6.67
N GLN A 141 -7.96 -3.58 -5.99
CA GLN A 141 -9.28 -4.12 -5.69
C GLN A 141 -10.06 -4.43 -6.96
N ARG A 142 -10.01 -3.54 -7.97
CA ARG A 142 -10.70 -3.77 -9.24
C ARG A 142 -10.20 -5.04 -9.93
N LEU A 143 -8.88 -5.28 -9.97
CA LEU A 143 -8.33 -6.50 -10.58
C LEU A 143 -8.91 -7.77 -9.93
N TYR A 144 -8.97 -7.81 -8.61
CA TYR A 144 -9.46 -9.01 -7.92
C TYR A 144 -10.97 -9.11 -7.89
N ASP A 145 -11.70 -8.00 -7.95
CA ASP A 145 -13.15 -8.01 -8.16
C ASP A 145 -13.49 -8.54 -9.58
N THR A 146 -12.78 -8.08 -10.61
CA THR A 146 -12.90 -8.61 -11.98
C THR A 146 -12.55 -10.10 -12.04
N ALA A 147 -11.50 -10.53 -11.34
CA ALA A 147 -11.16 -11.96 -11.27
C ALA A 147 -12.26 -12.78 -10.59
N HIS A 148 -12.87 -12.25 -9.53
CA HIS A 148 -14.00 -12.88 -8.86
C HIS A 148 -15.19 -13.07 -9.81
N ASP A 149 -15.51 -12.06 -10.59
CA ASP A 149 -16.68 -12.08 -11.47
C ASP A 149 -16.49 -12.97 -12.71
N LEU A 150 -15.23 -13.09 -13.19
CA LEU A 150 -14.94 -13.85 -14.42
C LEU A 150 -14.48 -15.29 -14.17
N LEU A 151 -13.86 -15.59 -13.03
CA LEU A 151 -13.37 -16.94 -12.71
C LEU A 151 -14.39 -17.70 -11.86
N SER A 152 -15.16 -18.57 -12.49
CA SER A 152 -16.18 -19.35 -11.82
C SER A 152 -15.60 -20.19 -10.66
N GLY A 153 -15.98 -19.86 -9.42
CA GLY A 153 -15.54 -20.55 -8.21
C GLY A 153 -14.08 -20.32 -7.81
N GLY A 154 -13.35 -19.46 -8.53
CA GLY A 154 -11.91 -19.26 -8.29
C GLY A 154 -11.58 -18.59 -6.95
N ILE A 155 -12.47 -17.76 -6.44
CA ILE A 155 -12.29 -17.05 -5.17
C ILE A 155 -12.86 -17.85 -3.97
N GLU A 156 -13.92 -18.60 -4.19
CA GLU A 156 -14.64 -19.36 -3.16
C GLU A 156 -13.91 -20.66 -2.76
N LEU A 157 -13.07 -21.20 -3.62
CA LEU A 157 -12.33 -22.43 -3.37
C LEU A 157 -11.13 -22.17 -2.47
N GLU A 158 -10.92 -23.02 -1.46
CA GLU A 158 -9.90 -22.80 -0.42
C GLU A 158 -8.48 -22.71 -0.98
N ASP A 159 -8.10 -23.52 -1.93
CA ASP A 159 -6.73 -23.55 -2.47
C ASP A 159 -6.50 -22.61 -3.67
N SER A 160 -7.41 -21.67 -3.90
CA SER A 160 -7.26 -20.74 -5.01
C SER A 160 -6.28 -19.61 -4.68
N PRO A 161 -5.22 -19.38 -5.50
CA PRO A 161 -4.36 -18.23 -5.35
C PRO A 161 -5.12 -16.91 -5.53
N TRP A 162 -6.24 -16.91 -6.24
CA TRP A 162 -7.12 -15.74 -6.41
C TRP A 162 -7.83 -15.37 -5.11
N ARG A 163 -8.25 -16.37 -4.33
CA ARG A 163 -8.87 -16.13 -3.01
C ARG A 163 -7.93 -15.39 -2.07
N THR A 164 -6.72 -15.87 -1.91
CA THR A 164 -5.72 -15.25 -1.02
C THR A 164 -5.48 -13.78 -1.40
N GLU A 165 -5.30 -13.53 -2.67
CA GLU A 165 -5.05 -12.17 -3.18
C GLU A 165 -6.31 -11.27 -3.10
N TYR A 166 -7.50 -11.83 -3.36
CA TYR A 166 -8.76 -11.10 -3.18
C TYR A 166 -8.92 -10.63 -1.74
N LEU A 167 -8.73 -11.52 -0.78
CA LEU A 167 -8.83 -11.21 0.65
C LEU A 167 -7.75 -10.19 1.07
N TYR A 168 -6.51 -10.36 0.61
CA TYR A 168 -5.43 -9.40 0.85
C TYR A 168 -5.76 -8.02 0.30
N SER A 169 -6.31 -7.93 -0.90
CA SER A 169 -6.63 -6.66 -1.57
C SER A 169 -7.61 -5.78 -0.79
N ARG A 170 -8.40 -6.38 0.13
CA ARG A 170 -9.31 -5.61 1.00
C ARG A 170 -8.55 -4.65 1.92
N ALA A 171 -7.33 -5.00 2.32
CA ALA A 171 -6.46 -4.14 3.10
C ALA A 171 -5.84 -2.99 2.28
N ALA A 172 -5.89 -3.04 0.95
CA ALA A 172 -5.28 -2.02 0.08
C ALA A 172 -5.81 -0.60 0.33
N THR A 173 -7.06 -0.44 0.76
CA THR A 173 -7.63 0.86 1.15
C THR A 173 -7.27 1.30 2.56
N ILE A 174 -6.57 0.48 3.34
CA ILE A 174 -6.27 0.70 4.76
C ILE A 174 -4.79 0.93 4.99
N TYR A 175 -3.92 -0.01 4.58
CA TYR A 175 -2.48 0.10 4.81
C TYR A 175 -1.86 1.28 4.05
N GLY A 176 -0.71 1.76 4.51
CA GLY A 176 -0.05 2.94 3.91
C GLY A 176 -0.87 4.24 4.05
N GLY A 177 -1.82 4.26 4.97
CA GLY A 177 -2.80 5.31 5.22
C GLY A 177 -4.11 5.10 4.47
N THR A 178 -5.23 5.22 5.20
CA THR A 178 -6.55 4.91 4.63
C THR A 178 -6.89 5.80 3.43
N ALA A 179 -7.74 5.28 2.54
CA ALA A 179 -8.17 5.99 1.35
C ALA A 179 -8.80 7.36 1.70
N GLU A 180 -9.51 7.46 2.83
CA GLU A 180 -10.11 8.69 3.34
C GLU A 180 -9.05 9.70 3.77
N VAL A 181 -8.02 9.24 4.51
CA VAL A 181 -6.89 10.09 4.91
C VAL A 181 -6.14 10.60 3.68
N GLN A 182 -5.91 9.74 2.67
CA GLN A 182 -5.26 10.17 1.44
C GLN A 182 -6.08 11.22 0.68
N ARG A 183 -7.40 11.01 0.55
CA ARG A 183 -8.31 12.00 -0.07
C ARG A 183 -8.34 13.32 0.70
N ASN A 184 -8.30 13.28 2.03
CA ASN A 184 -8.18 14.48 2.86
C ASN A 184 -6.86 15.22 2.63
N ILE A 185 -5.73 14.51 2.46
CA ILE A 185 -4.45 15.11 2.12
C ILE A 185 -4.53 15.79 0.74
N ILE A 186 -5.09 15.11 -0.25
CA ILE A 186 -5.30 15.66 -1.60
C ILE A 186 -6.16 16.92 -1.51
N ALA A 187 -7.32 16.84 -0.88
CA ALA A 187 -8.25 17.97 -0.78
C ALA A 187 -7.61 19.19 -0.12
N ARG A 188 -6.95 18.99 1.03
CA ARG A 188 -6.43 20.10 1.84
C ARG A 188 -5.08 20.66 1.36
N ARG A 189 -4.21 19.82 0.81
CA ARG A 189 -2.83 20.20 0.50
C ARG A 189 -2.56 20.38 -0.99
N LEU A 190 -3.36 19.78 -1.87
CA LEU A 190 -3.21 19.93 -3.31
C LEU A 190 -4.29 20.79 -3.93
N LEU A 191 -5.53 20.70 -3.46
CA LEU A 191 -6.67 21.41 -4.01
C LEU A 191 -7.09 22.64 -3.19
N ASP A 192 -6.47 22.84 -2.03
CA ASP A 192 -6.76 23.94 -1.09
C ASP A 192 -8.26 24.10 -0.77
N LEU A 193 -8.96 22.97 -0.60
CA LEU A 193 -10.40 22.94 -0.33
C LEU A 193 -10.75 23.21 1.15
N GLY A 194 -9.94 24.02 1.82
CA GLY A 194 -10.25 24.57 3.13
C GLY A 194 -9.97 23.64 4.31
N LYS A 195 -9.84 24.27 5.48
CA LYS A 195 -9.88 23.61 6.80
C LYS A 195 -11.26 23.91 7.38
N GLU A 196 -12.04 22.87 7.66
CA GLU A 196 -13.12 23.02 8.64
C GLU A 196 -12.56 23.29 10.03
#